data_bb7b8fcd61003f30cb1e2263f8138c6b
#
_entry.id   bb7b8fcd61003f30cb1e2263f8138c6b
#
_cell.length_a   1.000
_cell.length_b   1.000
_cell.length_c   1.000
_cell.angle_alpha   90.00
_cell.angle_beta   90.00
_cell.angle_gamma   90.00
#
_symmetry.space_group_name_H-M   'P 1'
#
loop_
_entity.id
_entity.type
_entity.pdbx_description
1 polymer ?
#
loop_
_entity_poly.entity_id
_entity_poly.type
_entity_poly.pdbx_seq_one_letter_code
_entity_poly.pdbx_strand_id
1 'polypeptide(L)'
;MKRKWIILLPIITAVAILLLFRFVFLIGYVPSESMEPTLQKESFILGTRLFGDLKTGDIVVFEHEGTVMVKRIAACPGEEITVDGIRYYVPDGSYFMLGDNEDNSYDSRYWEEPYVSEEKIIAKLLFVSK
;
A
#
# COMPACT_ATOMS: atom_id res chain seq x y z
N MET A 1 -34.80 30.18 -12.12
CA MET A 1 -34.28 29.20 -11.12
C MET A 1 -33.82 27.88 -11.75
N LYS A 2 -34.58 27.30 -12.65
CA LYS A 2 -34.22 25.99 -13.27
C LYS A 2 -32.87 26.00 -14.02
N ARG A 3 -32.49 27.12 -14.63
CA ARG A 3 -31.25 27.24 -15.44
C ARG A 3 -29.95 27.19 -14.62
N LYS A 4 -29.98 27.60 -13.36
CA LYS A 4 -28.82 27.57 -12.46
C LYS A 4 -28.51 26.14 -12.02
N TRP A 5 -29.50 25.29 -11.85
CA TRP A 5 -29.34 23.90 -11.47
C TRP A 5 -28.72 23.04 -12.57
N ILE A 6 -28.95 23.40 -13.84
CA ILE A 6 -28.34 22.70 -14.99
C ILE A 6 -26.82 22.82 -14.98
N ILE A 7 -26.29 23.93 -14.47
CA ILE A 7 -24.84 24.17 -14.37
C ILE A 7 -24.28 23.69 -13.05
N LEU A 8 -25.03 23.88 -11.95
CA LEU A 8 -24.55 23.52 -10.61
C LEU A 8 -24.47 22.01 -10.39
N LEU A 9 -25.44 21.25 -10.90
CA LEU A 9 -25.47 19.80 -10.69
C LEU A 9 -24.24 19.08 -11.25
N PRO A 10 -23.82 19.28 -12.51
CA PRO A 10 -22.61 18.66 -13.03
C PRO A 10 -21.34 19.11 -12.31
N ILE A 11 -21.27 20.35 -11.83
CA ILE A 11 -20.13 20.83 -11.05
C ILE A 11 -20.06 20.11 -9.70
N ILE A 12 -21.18 20.00 -8.98
CA ILE A 12 -21.25 19.28 -7.70
C ILE A 12 -20.89 17.82 -7.90
N THR A 13 -21.40 17.20 -8.95
CA THR A 13 -21.06 15.80 -9.27
C THR A 13 -19.58 15.62 -9.58
N ALA A 14 -18.99 16.51 -10.37
CA ALA A 14 -17.57 16.47 -10.67
C ALA A 14 -16.70 16.63 -9.41
N VAL A 15 -17.04 17.58 -8.54
CA VAL A 15 -16.35 17.78 -7.26
C VAL A 15 -16.50 16.55 -6.36
N ALA A 16 -17.69 15.96 -6.27
CA ALA A 16 -17.92 14.76 -5.48
C ALA A 16 -17.09 13.58 -5.99
N ILE A 17 -16.97 13.39 -7.30
CA ILE A 17 -16.13 12.36 -7.91
C ILE A 17 -14.65 12.60 -7.60
N LEU A 18 -14.17 13.84 -7.73
CA LEU A 18 -12.78 14.19 -7.40
C LEU A 18 -12.47 13.93 -5.92
N LEU A 19 -13.39 14.28 -5.02
CA LEU A 19 -13.24 14.00 -3.59
C LEU A 19 -13.23 12.50 -3.31
N LEU A 20 -14.11 11.74 -3.97
CA LEU A 20 -14.13 10.29 -3.86
C LEU A 20 -12.78 9.69 -4.26
N PHE A 21 -12.24 10.09 -5.42
CA PHE A 21 -10.92 9.63 -5.84
C PHE A 21 -9.82 10.05 -4.87
N ARG A 22 -9.90 11.26 -4.33
CA ARG A 22 -8.89 11.79 -3.39
C ARG A 22 -8.84 11.03 -2.07
N PHE A 23 -10.00 10.62 -1.53
CA PHE A 23 -10.11 10.01 -0.21
C PHE A 23 -10.22 8.49 -0.24
N VAL A 24 -10.70 7.89 -1.32
CA VAL A 24 -10.91 6.44 -1.43
C VAL A 24 -9.77 5.75 -2.15
N PHE A 25 -9.27 6.36 -3.21
CA PHE A 25 -8.24 5.76 -4.05
C PHE A 25 -6.87 6.42 -3.88
N LEU A 26 -5.85 5.62 -4.16
CA LEU A 26 -4.47 6.07 -4.24
C LEU A 26 -3.90 5.65 -5.60
N ILE A 27 -3.38 6.62 -6.34
CA ILE A 27 -2.56 6.35 -7.52
C ILE A 27 -1.11 6.57 -7.11
N GLY A 28 -0.29 5.57 -7.29
CA GLY A 28 1.13 5.61 -6.95
C GLY A 28 2.02 5.30 -8.15
N TYR A 29 3.25 5.73 -8.03
CA TYR A 29 4.33 5.44 -8.97
C TYR A 29 5.35 4.51 -8.29
N VAL A 30 5.87 3.53 -9.01
CA VAL A 30 6.83 2.54 -8.51
C VAL A 30 8.25 2.95 -8.93
N PRO A 31 9.06 3.56 -8.03
CA PRO A 31 10.38 4.07 -8.41
C PRO A 31 11.49 3.02 -8.37
N SER A 32 11.27 1.86 -7.76
CA SER A 32 12.31 0.86 -7.50
C SER A 32 11.94 -0.53 -8.03
N GLU A 33 12.93 -1.40 -8.08
CA GLU A 33 12.83 -2.78 -8.54
C GLU A 33 12.44 -3.77 -7.43
N SER A 34 12.22 -3.29 -6.20
CA SER A 34 12.06 -4.15 -5.03
C SER A 34 10.85 -5.09 -5.08
N MET A 35 9.87 -4.79 -5.91
CA MET A 35 8.66 -5.60 -6.09
C MET A 35 8.62 -6.34 -7.42
N GLU A 36 9.69 -6.31 -8.19
CA GLU A 36 9.76 -7.11 -9.42
C GLU A 36 9.80 -8.62 -9.11
N PRO A 37 9.22 -9.43 -9.98
CA PRO A 37 8.55 -9.10 -11.24
C PRO A 37 7.08 -8.66 -11.10
N THR A 38 6.51 -8.68 -9.91
CA THR A 38 5.08 -8.39 -9.68
C THR A 38 4.72 -6.94 -10.03
N LEU A 39 5.53 -6.00 -9.54
CA LEU A 39 5.42 -4.58 -9.88
C LEU A 39 6.70 -4.16 -10.58
N GLN A 40 6.58 -3.78 -11.84
CA GLN A 40 7.73 -3.29 -12.58
C GLN A 40 8.10 -1.87 -12.15
N LYS A 41 9.38 -1.58 -12.13
CA LYS A 41 9.88 -0.22 -12.00
C LYS A 41 9.24 0.69 -13.06
N GLU A 42 8.98 1.93 -12.69
CA GLU A 42 8.36 2.94 -13.55
C GLU A 42 6.91 2.65 -13.97
N SER A 43 6.25 1.71 -13.30
CA SER A 43 4.82 1.45 -13.47
C SER A 43 3.96 2.29 -12.50
N PHE A 44 2.66 2.35 -12.80
CA PHE A 44 1.67 2.96 -11.92
C PHE A 44 0.85 1.88 -11.23
N ILE A 45 0.47 2.16 -10.00
CA ILE A 45 -0.39 1.31 -9.18
C ILE A 45 -1.66 2.05 -8.79
N LEU A 46 -2.74 1.29 -8.64
CA LEU A 46 -3.99 1.76 -8.07
C LEU A 46 -4.24 1.01 -6.77
N GLY A 47 -4.39 1.75 -5.69
CA GLY A 47 -4.73 1.23 -4.38
C GLY A 47 -6.02 1.81 -3.84
N THR A 48 -6.58 1.17 -2.82
CA THR A 48 -7.69 1.68 -2.03
C THR A 48 -7.23 2.06 -0.63
N ARG A 49 -7.68 3.23 -0.16
CA ARG A 49 -7.49 3.66 1.23
C ARG A 49 -8.53 3.04 2.16
N LEU A 50 -9.64 2.55 1.59
CA LEU A 50 -10.65 1.80 2.30
C LEU A 50 -10.36 0.31 2.12
N PHE A 51 -9.64 -0.25 3.05
CA PHE A 51 -9.35 -1.68 3.09
C PHE A 51 -9.85 -2.25 4.42
N GLY A 52 -10.37 -3.46 4.38
CA GLY A 52 -10.76 -4.20 5.58
C GLY A 52 -9.57 -4.94 6.19
N ASP A 53 -9.79 -6.18 6.61
CA ASP A 53 -8.73 -7.02 7.16
C ASP A 53 -7.64 -7.28 6.12
N LEU A 54 -6.41 -7.01 6.52
CA LEU A 54 -5.22 -7.29 5.71
C LEU A 54 -4.77 -8.73 5.95
N LYS A 55 -4.27 -9.37 4.89
CA LYS A 55 -3.83 -10.76 4.90
C LYS A 55 -2.41 -10.89 4.38
N THR A 56 -1.76 -11.96 4.78
CA THR A 56 -0.49 -12.37 4.19
C THR A 56 -0.66 -12.54 2.67
N GLY A 57 0.23 -11.94 1.91
CA GLY A 57 0.18 -11.87 0.45
C GLY A 57 -0.38 -10.57 -0.11
N ASP A 58 -1.09 -9.77 0.67
CA ASP A 58 -1.55 -8.45 0.23
C ASP A 58 -0.37 -7.51 -0.02
N ILE A 59 -0.46 -6.73 -1.08
CA ILE A 59 0.50 -5.67 -1.38
C ILE A 59 -0.06 -4.36 -0.87
N VAL A 60 0.72 -3.65 -0.08
CA VAL A 60 0.29 -2.42 0.59
C VAL A 60 1.26 -1.28 0.37
N VAL A 61 0.72 -0.07 0.39
CA VAL A 61 1.47 1.18 0.44
C VAL A 61 1.48 1.65 1.89
N PHE A 62 2.64 1.95 2.42
CA PHE A 62 2.82 2.36 3.81
C PHE A 62 3.96 3.35 3.96
N GLU A 63 4.02 3.98 5.12
CA GLU A 63 5.13 4.86 5.51
C GLU A 63 6.05 4.13 6.49
N HIS A 64 7.34 4.20 6.22
CA HIS A 64 8.39 3.72 7.12
C HIS A 64 9.50 4.77 7.20
N GLU A 65 9.77 5.25 8.41
CA GLU A 65 10.78 6.30 8.68
C GLU A 65 10.69 7.51 7.74
N GLY A 66 9.47 7.99 7.51
CA GLY A 66 9.20 9.14 6.65
C GLY A 66 9.23 8.87 5.14
N THR A 67 9.47 7.63 4.73
CA THR A 67 9.48 7.21 3.32
C THR A 67 8.26 6.35 3.00
N VAL A 68 7.57 6.67 1.93
CA VAL A 68 6.46 5.86 1.43
C VAL A 68 7.00 4.71 0.59
N MET A 69 6.59 3.51 0.94
CA MET A 69 7.05 2.26 0.32
C MET A 69 5.87 1.41 -0.13
N VAL A 70 6.13 0.51 -1.08
CA VAL A 70 5.22 -0.55 -1.52
C VAL A 70 5.91 -1.88 -1.28
N LYS A 71 5.30 -2.76 -0.49
CA LYS A 71 5.79 -4.09 -0.19
C LYS A 71 4.64 -5.07 -0.04
N ARG A 72 4.98 -6.35 0.04
CA ARG A 72 4.03 -7.42 0.34
C ARG A 72 4.02 -7.73 1.83
N ILE A 73 2.83 -7.94 2.39
CA ILE A 73 2.70 -8.48 3.74
C ILE A 73 3.16 -9.94 3.73
N ALA A 74 4.25 -10.21 4.42
CA ALA A 74 4.81 -11.56 4.55
C ALA A 74 4.28 -12.27 5.80
N ALA A 75 3.95 -11.52 6.85
CA ALA A 75 3.31 -12.05 8.06
C ALA A 75 2.42 -11.00 8.72
N CYS A 76 1.29 -11.46 9.24
CA CYS A 76 0.26 -10.68 9.92
C CYS A 76 0.47 -10.69 11.44
N PRO A 77 -0.25 -9.81 12.19
CA PRO A 77 -0.19 -9.79 13.65
C PRO A 77 -0.39 -11.16 14.29
N GLY A 78 0.50 -11.52 15.23
CA GLY A 78 0.46 -12.79 15.95
C GLY A 78 1.08 -13.97 15.21
N GLU A 79 1.51 -13.79 13.96
CA GLU A 79 2.18 -14.84 13.18
C GLU A 79 3.69 -14.86 13.44
N GLU A 80 4.28 -16.03 13.24
CA GLU A 80 5.73 -16.20 13.16
C GLU A 80 6.18 -16.33 11.70
N ILE A 81 7.32 -15.80 11.38
CA ILE A 81 7.99 -15.96 10.09
C ILE A 81 9.47 -16.16 10.29
N THR A 82 10.07 -17.07 9.52
CA THR A 82 11.52 -17.27 9.48
C THR A 82 12.04 -16.81 8.12
N VAL A 83 12.94 -15.86 8.13
CA VAL A 83 13.55 -15.31 6.91
C VAL A 83 15.06 -15.27 7.12
N ASP A 84 15.81 -15.80 6.16
CA ASP A 84 17.28 -15.87 6.21
C ASP A 84 17.82 -16.53 7.50
N GLY A 85 17.08 -17.52 8.02
CA GLY A 85 17.42 -18.24 9.25
C GLY A 85 17.07 -17.50 10.54
N ILE A 86 16.53 -16.30 10.46
CA ILE A 86 16.10 -15.51 11.63
C ILE A 86 14.59 -15.64 11.80
N ARG A 87 14.20 -15.95 13.03
CA ARG A 87 12.79 -16.07 13.40
C ARG A 87 12.27 -14.73 13.92
N TYR A 88 11.16 -14.27 13.35
CA TYR A 88 10.44 -13.07 13.76
C TYR A 88 9.07 -13.44 14.31
N TYR A 89 8.67 -12.78 15.36
CA TYR A 89 7.31 -12.87 15.91
C TYR A 89 6.63 -11.52 15.74
N VAL A 90 5.57 -11.49 14.93
CA VAL A 90 4.88 -10.24 14.58
C VAL A 90 3.97 -9.78 15.74
N PRO A 91 4.22 -8.61 16.33
CA PRO A 91 3.38 -8.09 17.42
C PRO A 91 1.96 -7.80 16.95
N ASP A 92 1.04 -7.73 17.92
CA ASP A 92 -0.33 -7.27 17.67
C ASP A 92 -0.32 -5.89 17.01
N GLY A 93 -1.21 -5.69 16.04
CA GLY A 93 -1.35 -4.43 15.32
C GLY A 93 -0.19 -4.09 14.38
N SER A 94 0.71 -5.05 14.09
CA SER A 94 1.87 -4.86 13.22
C SER A 94 1.96 -5.93 12.13
N TYR A 95 2.77 -5.63 11.12
CA TYR A 95 2.97 -6.47 9.94
C TYR A 95 4.46 -6.57 9.61
N PHE A 96 4.87 -7.70 9.04
CA PHE A 96 6.21 -7.92 8.51
C PHE A 96 6.16 -7.80 6.98
N MET A 97 7.00 -6.95 6.41
CA MET A 97 6.97 -6.58 5.00
C MET A 97 8.19 -7.12 4.25
N LEU A 98 7.94 -7.72 3.09
CA LEU A 98 9.00 -8.15 2.17
C LEU A 98 8.75 -7.61 0.76
N GLY A 99 9.85 -7.30 0.06
CA GLY A 99 9.81 -7.08 -1.38
C GLY A 99 9.83 -8.41 -2.13
N ASP A 100 9.18 -8.46 -3.28
CA ASP A 100 9.15 -9.66 -4.11
C ASP A 100 10.49 -9.95 -4.80
N ASN A 101 11.33 -8.93 -4.97
CA ASN A 101 12.69 -9.05 -5.48
C ASN A 101 13.67 -9.20 -4.30
N GLU A 102 13.87 -10.44 -3.88
CA GLU A 102 14.65 -10.75 -2.67
C GLU A 102 16.07 -10.17 -2.69
N ASP A 103 16.73 -10.20 -3.86
CA ASP A 103 18.11 -9.74 -4.01
C ASP A 103 18.24 -8.21 -4.05
N ASN A 104 17.15 -7.50 -4.26
CA ASN A 104 17.15 -6.05 -4.46
C ASN A 104 15.99 -5.35 -3.76
N SER A 105 15.76 -5.71 -2.49
CA SER A 105 14.72 -5.09 -1.67
C SER A 105 15.26 -4.68 -0.30
N TYR A 106 15.04 -3.41 0.05
CA TYR A 106 15.24 -2.92 1.40
C TYR A 106 13.89 -2.98 2.14
N ASP A 107 13.76 -3.95 3.04
CA ASP A 107 12.51 -4.28 3.71
C ASP A 107 12.72 -4.70 5.17
N SER A 108 11.74 -5.33 5.81
CA SER A 108 11.77 -5.71 7.23
C SER A 108 13.00 -6.48 7.66
N ARG A 109 13.66 -7.19 6.75
CA ARG A 109 14.92 -7.92 7.05
C ARG A 109 16.06 -7.02 7.46
N TYR A 110 16.07 -5.78 7.01
CA TYR A 110 17.18 -4.83 7.13
C TYR A 110 16.89 -3.63 8.01
N TRP A 111 15.62 -3.43 8.41
CA TRP A 111 15.24 -2.30 9.23
C TRP A 111 15.58 -2.55 10.70
N GLU A 112 15.93 -1.49 11.42
CA GLU A 112 16.16 -1.54 12.85
C GLU A 112 14.89 -1.97 13.62
N GLU A 113 13.75 -1.39 13.24
CA GLU A 113 12.41 -1.82 13.67
C GLU A 113 11.74 -2.58 12.51
N PRO A 114 11.69 -3.94 12.56
CA PRO A 114 11.25 -4.73 11.41
C PRO A 114 9.74 -4.73 11.17
N TYR A 115 8.96 -4.16 12.08
CA TYR A 115 7.50 -4.24 12.02
C TYR A 115 6.89 -2.90 11.64
N VAL A 116 5.86 -2.96 10.79
CA VAL A 116 5.07 -1.79 10.39
C VAL A 116 3.73 -1.81 11.11
N SER A 117 3.41 -0.79 11.90
CA SER A 117 2.13 -0.70 12.56
C SER A 117 0.99 -0.44 11.55
N GLU A 118 -0.19 -0.94 11.84
CA GLU A 118 -1.38 -0.83 10.99
C GLU A 118 -1.70 0.62 10.62
N GLU A 119 -1.53 1.56 11.55
CA GLU A 119 -1.77 2.99 11.33
C GLU A 119 -0.85 3.63 10.28
N LYS A 120 0.29 2.99 9.97
CA LYS A 120 1.23 3.42 8.94
C LYS A 120 0.85 2.93 7.55
N ILE A 121 -0.10 2.01 7.43
CA ILE A 121 -0.56 1.49 6.15
C ILE A 121 -1.55 2.48 5.54
N ILE A 122 -1.23 2.95 4.33
CA ILE A 122 -1.94 4.02 3.63
C ILE A 122 -3.01 3.45 2.71
N ALA A 123 -2.68 2.38 1.98
CA ALA A 123 -3.57 1.80 0.98
C ALA A 123 -3.21 0.33 0.72
N LYS A 124 -4.21 -0.42 0.25
CA LYS A 124 -4.05 -1.77 -0.28
C LYS A 124 -4.11 -1.72 -1.81
N LEU A 125 -3.23 -2.44 -2.45
CA LEU A 125 -3.17 -2.51 -3.91
C LEU A 125 -4.40 -3.22 -4.49
N LEU A 126 -5.00 -2.62 -5.51
CA LEU A 126 -6.11 -3.19 -6.28
C LEU A 126 -5.67 -3.64 -7.66
N PHE A 127 -4.84 -2.85 -8.31
CA PHE A 127 -4.49 -3.04 -9.71
C PHE A 127 -3.10 -2.48 -10.02
N VAL A 128 -2.42 -3.15 -10.96
CA VAL A 128 -1.15 -2.73 -11.54
C VAL A 128 -1.33 -2.51 -13.02
N SER A 129 -0.90 -1.36 -13.53
CA SER A 129 -0.77 -1.18 -14.97
C SER A 129 0.48 -1.93 -15.45
N LYS A 130 0.31 -2.79 -16.41
CA LYS A 130 1.44 -3.38 -17.13
C LYS A 130 1.97 -2.40 -18.16
#